data_574b98c9fd0902f45035c93523ac47c3
#
_entry.id   574b98c9fd0902f45035c93523ac47c3
#
_cell.length_a   1.000
_cell.length_b   1.000
_cell.length_c   1.000
_cell.angle_alpha   90.00
_cell.angle_beta   90.00
_cell.angle_gamma   90.00
#
_symmetry.space_group_name_H-M   'P 1'
#
loop_
_entity.id
_entity.type
_entity.pdbx_description
1 polymer ?
#
loop_
_entity_poly.entity_id
_entity_poly.type
_entity_poly.pdbx_seq_one_letter_code
_entity_poly.pdbx_strand_id
1 'polypeptide(L)'
;MNTAIAPRTSTGADPVRPFRIGAYGFVVLGTGHLAFVVATASATPTPEQRRADTAMRESTFTLLGLERTTLDVTHGMSIAMAFFAVACGLLMLAAVRHAPDLVRRRTAFGRVSLVASLAALGLALLLLPVPPIVILPVTSYAFALSLWRGTAD
;
A
#
# COMPACT_ATOMS: atom_id res chain seq x y z
N MET A 1 37.26 16.87 -38.52
CA MET A 1 35.80 16.70 -38.75
C MET A 1 35.18 16.28 -37.45
N ASN A 2 34.66 17.23 -36.63
CA ASN A 2 34.00 16.94 -35.36
C ASN A 2 32.51 16.71 -35.62
N THR A 3 32.09 15.46 -35.65
CA THR A 3 30.68 15.10 -35.66
C THR A 3 30.11 15.33 -34.29
N ALA A 4 29.44 16.47 -34.06
CA ALA A 4 28.68 16.75 -32.88
C ALA A 4 27.52 15.72 -32.81
N ILE A 5 27.61 14.77 -31.89
CA ILE A 5 26.52 13.84 -31.55
C ILE A 5 25.42 14.68 -30.91
N ALA A 6 24.36 14.93 -31.64
CA ALA A 6 23.18 15.59 -31.10
C ALA A 6 22.63 14.78 -29.91
N PRO A 7 22.31 15.43 -28.76
CA PRO A 7 21.73 14.74 -27.64
C PRO A 7 20.38 14.13 -28.04
N ARG A 8 20.25 12.80 -27.92
CA ARG A 8 18.98 12.11 -28.10
C ARG A 8 18.01 12.62 -27.05
N THR A 9 17.15 13.53 -27.40
CA THR A 9 15.96 13.87 -26.58
C THR A 9 15.05 12.66 -26.58
N SER A 10 15.18 11.81 -25.55
CA SER A 10 14.22 10.73 -25.31
C SER A 10 12.91 11.39 -24.88
N THR A 11 11.96 11.48 -25.79
CA THR A 11 10.55 11.87 -25.52
C THR A 11 9.78 10.78 -24.76
N GLY A 12 10.48 9.95 -23.99
CA GLY A 12 9.87 8.94 -23.13
C GLY A 12 9.14 9.62 -21.96
N ALA A 13 7.86 9.29 -21.78
CA ALA A 13 7.07 9.80 -20.66
C ALA A 13 7.73 9.40 -19.33
N ASP A 14 7.96 10.38 -18.43
CA ASP A 14 8.66 10.22 -17.15
C ASP A 14 8.03 9.10 -16.29
N PRO A 15 8.78 8.05 -15.90
CA PRO A 15 8.27 6.96 -15.09
C PRO A 15 8.03 7.35 -13.60
N VAL A 16 8.58 8.47 -13.16
CA VAL A 16 8.46 8.95 -11.77
C VAL A 16 7.00 9.32 -11.43
N ARG A 17 6.28 9.93 -12.35
CA ARG A 17 4.88 10.32 -12.11
C ARG A 17 3.97 9.13 -11.80
N PRO A 18 3.89 8.08 -12.64
CA PRO A 18 3.06 6.92 -12.31
C PRO A 18 3.54 6.21 -11.04
N PHE A 19 4.83 6.12 -10.77
CA PHE A 19 5.31 5.55 -9.52
C PHE A 19 4.78 6.31 -8.29
N ARG A 20 4.81 7.64 -8.32
CA ARG A 20 4.26 8.46 -7.23
C ARG A 20 2.77 8.24 -7.04
N ILE A 21 2.00 8.07 -8.11
CA ILE A 21 0.57 7.74 -8.02
C ILE A 21 0.39 6.41 -7.29
N GLY A 22 1.16 5.37 -7.63
CA GLY A 22 1.13 4.09 -6.92
C GLY A 22 1.48 4.23 -5.44
N ALA A 23 2.53 4.99 -5.11
CA ALA A 23 2.92 5.23 -3.72
C ALA A 23 1.85 6.01 -2.93
N TYR A 24 1.20 7.00 -3.53
CA TYR A 24 0.05 7.68 -2.92
C TYR A 24 -1.13 6.73 -2.70
N GLY A 25 -1.32 5.71 -3.55
CA GLY A 25 -2.33 4.68 -3.34
C GLY A 25 -2.20 3.98 -1.99
N PHE A 26 -0.98 3.64 -1.56
CA PHE A 26 -0.73 3.09 -0.22
C PHE A 26 -1.03 4.09 0.91
N VAL A 27 -0.67 5.37 0.73
CA VAL A 27 -0.98 6.41 1.73
C VAL A 27 -2.49 6.58 1.86
N VAL A 28 -3.22 6.67 0.75
CA VAL A 28 -4.68 6.81 0.75
C VAL A 28 -5.35 5.58 1.35
N LEU A 29 -4.86 4.38 1.01
CA LEU A 29 -5.39 3.12 1.57
C LEU A 29 -5.24 3.09 3.10
N GLY A 30 -4.04 3.38 3.61
CA GLY A 30 -3.76 3.34 5.05
C GLY A 30 -4.49 4.45 5.81
N THR A 31 -4.47 5.69 5.32
CA THR A 31 -5.19 6.81 5.97
C THR A 31 -6.70 6.62 5.92
N GLY A 32 -7.23 6.14 4.80
CA GLY A 32 -8.66 5.81 4.67
C GLY A 32 -9.08 4.70 5.64
N HIS A 33 -8.24 3.68 5.83
CA HIS A 33 -8.50 2.62 6.79
C HIS A 33 -8.48 3.13 8.24
N LEU A 34 -7.52 3.98 8.62
CA LEU A 34 -7.50 4.61 9.95
C LEU A 34 -8.75 5.47 10.18
N ALA A 35 -9.12 6.26 9.19
CA ALA A 35 -10.35 7.06 9.27
C ALA A 35 -11.60 6.18 9.45
N PHE A 36 -11.67 5.05 8.75
CA PHE A 36 -12.75 4.08 8.90
C PHE A 36 -12.77 3.47 10.30
N VAL A 37 -11.62 3.08 10.85
CA VAL A 37 -11.51 2.54 12.24
C VAL A 37 -12.02 3.57 13.24
N VAL A 38 -11.62 4.85 13.11
CA VAL A 38 -12.10 5.92 14.01
C VAL A 38 -13.60 6.14 13.86
N ALA A 39 -14.11 6.18 12.65
CA ALA A 39 -15.54 6.38 12.38
C ALA A 39 -16.39 5.24 12.96
N THR A 40 -15.95 3.99 12.81
CA THR A 40 -16.67 2.82 13.33
C THR A 40 -16.60 2.73 14.86
N ALA A 41 -15.49 3.16 15.47
CA ALA A 41 -15.37 3.23 16.94
C ALA A 41 -16.38 4.22 17.56
N SER A 42 -16.80 5.23 16.82
CA SER A 42 -17.78 6.25 17.24
C SER A 42 -19.22 5.86 16.90
N ALA A 43 -19.44 4.82 16.10
CA ALA A 43 -20.76 4.40 15.68
C ALA A 43 -21.44 3.48 16.71
N THR A 44 -22.78 3.55 16.77
CA THR A 44 -23.53 2.59 17.60
C THR A 44 -23.50 1.20 16.94
N PRO A 45 -22.93 0.17 17.58
CA PRO A 45 -22.83 -1.14 16.98
C PRO A 45 -24.20 -1.81 16.83
N THR A 46 -24.39 -2.54 15.73
CA THR A 46 -25.58 -3.36 15.54
C THR A 46 -25.65 -4.51 16.55
N PRO A 47 -26.83 -5.15 16.74
CA PRO A 47 -26.93 -6.32 17.63
C PRO A 47 -25.98 -7.46 17.22
N GLU A 48 -25.76 -7.67 15.93
CA GLU A 48 -24.86 -8.70 15.39
C GLU A 48 -23.40 -8.36 15.70
N GLN A 49 -23.00 -7.10 15.50
CA GLN A 49 -21.66 -6.61 15.85
C GLN A 49 -21.38 -6.78 17.34
N ARG A 50 -22.34 -6.42 18.21
CA ARG A 50 -22.19 -6.61 19.67
C ARG A 50 -21.99 -8.07 20.04
N ARG A 51 -22.73 -9.01 19.43
CA ARG A 51 -22.55 -10.45 19.67
C ARG A 51 -21.16 -10.92 19.23
N ALA A 52 -20.70 -10.50 18.06
CA ALA A 52 -19.36 -10.82 17.57
C ALA A 52 -18.26 -10.26 18.48
N ASP A 53 -18.38 -9.00 18.88
CA ASP A 53 -17.42 -8.35 19.80
C ASP A 53 -17.38 -9.06 21.15
N THR A 54 -18.54 -9.47 21.71
CA THR A 54 -18.61 -10.22 22.96
C THR A 54 -17.89 -11.56 22.84
N ALA A 55 -18.17 -12.33 21.78
CA ALA A 55 -17.49 -13.61 21.53
C ALA A 55 -15.98 -13.45 21.38
N MET A 56 -15.52 -12.39 20.68
CA MET A 56 -14.09 -12.10 20.53
C MET A 56 -13.44 -11.63 21.84
N ARG A 57 -14.17 -10.97 22.75
CA ARG A 57 -13.67 -10.59 24.08
C ARG A 57 -13.55 -11.80 25.01
N GLU A 58 -14.47 -12.77 24.91
CA GLU A 58 -14.44 -14.00 25.71
C GLU A 58 -13.34 -14.97 25.21
N SER A 59 -12.90 -14.85 23.96
CA SER A 59 -11.81 -15.65 23.40
C SER A 59 -10.47 -14.99 23.71
N THR A 60 -9.72 -15.59 24.63
CA THR A 60 -8.36 -15.14 24.99
C THR A 60 -7.32 -16.15 24.55
N PHE A 61 -6.12 -15.67 24.29
CA PHE A 61 -4.94 -16.52 24.08
C PHE A 61 -3.70 -15.87 24.70
N THR A 62 -2.79 -16.71 25.12
CA THR A 62 -1.53 -16.27 25.72
C THR A 62 -0.40 -16.47 24.72
N LEU A 63 0.29 -15.38 24.37
CA LEU A 63 1.47 -15.42 23.52
C LEU A 63 2.64 -14.78 24.28
N LEU A 64 3.76 -15.51 24.43
CA LEU A 64 4.95 -15.05 25.15
C LEU A 64 4.67 -14.48 26.55
N GLY A 65 3.71 -15.08 27.28
CA GLY A 65 3.32 -14.64 28.62
C GLY A 65 2.37 -13.43 28.67
N LEU A 66 1.96 -12.90 27.52
CA LEU A 66 0.96 -11.82 27.43
C LEU A 66 -0.40 -12.42 27.04
N GLU A 67 -1.38 -12.21 27.89
CA GLU A 67 -2.77 -12.56 27.59
C GLU A 67 -3.45 -11.42 26.85
N ARG A 68 -4.14 -11.74 25.75
CA ARG A 68 -4.88 -10.78 24.90
C ARG A 68 -6.19 -11.42 24.44
N THR A 69 -7.22 -10.60 24.28
CA THR A 69 -8.45 -11.04 23.63
C THR A 69 -8.28 -11.09 22.12
N THR A 70 -9.06 -11.92 21.46
CA THR A 70 -9.11 -11.96 19.98
C THR A 70 -9.48 -10.58 19.40
N LEU A 71 -10.36 -9.84 20.09
CA LEU A 71 -10.76 -8.49 19.70
C LEU A 71 -9.58 -7.52 19.74
N ASP A 72 -8.78 -7.52 20.83
CA ASP A 72 -7.61 -6.63 20.96
C ASP A 72 -6.60 -6.87 19.86
N VAL A 73 -6.32 -8.15 19.57
CA VAL A 73 -5.36 -8.50 18.49
C VAL A 73 -5.89 -8.11 17.13
N THR A 74 -7.16 -8.36 16.84
CA THR A 74 -7.77 -7.98 15.56
C THR A 74 -7.72 -6.47 15.35
N HIS A 75 -8.07 -5.68 16.35
CA HIS A 75 -7.97 -4.22 16.28
C HIS A 75 -6.53 -3.75 16.15
N GLY A 76 -5.62 -4.30 16.97
CA GLY A 76 -4.20 -3.97 16.92
C GLY A 76 -3.57 -4.24 15.55
N MET A 77 -3.84 -5.41 14.96
CA MET A 77 -3.37 -5.77 13.62
C MET A 77 -3.96 -4.85 12.55
N SER A 78 -5.24 -4.50 12.66
CA SER A 78 -5.92 -3.60 11.74
C SER A 78 -5.26 -2.21 11.72
N ILE A 79 -5.01 -1.64 12.90
CA ILE A 79 -4.32 -0.34 13.04
C ILE A 79 -2.86 -0.43 12.55
N ALA A 80 -2.14 -1.49 12.93
CA ALA A 80 -0.75 -1.69 12.51
C ALA A 80 -0.63 -1.80 10.99
N MET A 81 -1.52 -2.57 10.34
CA MET A 81 -1.56 -2.71 8.88
C MET A 81 -1.76 -1.34 8.20
N ALA A 82 -2.69 -0.53 8.69
CA ALA A 82 -2.95 0.80 8.16
C ALA A 82 -1.74 1.71 8.30
N PHE A 83 -1.11 1.70 9.48
CA PHE A 83 0.11 2.46 9.73
C PHE A 83 1.25 2.03 8.80
N PHE A 84 1.48 0.72 8.63
CA PHE A 84 2.50 0.22 7.71
C PHE A 84 2.20 0.60 6.26
N ALA A 85 0.95 0.59 5.82
CA ALA A 85 0.59 1.04 4.47
C ALA A 85 0.96 2.51 4.26
N VAL A 86 0.62 3.40 5.20
CA VAL A 86 1.02 4.82 5.15
C VAL A 86 2.55 4.95 5.13
N ALA A 87 3.25 4.27 6.05
CA ALA A 87 4.69 4.34 6.15
C ALA A 87 5.38 3.86 4.87
N CYS A 88 4.95 2.74 4.29
CA CYS A 88 5.46 2.24 3.01
C CYS A 88 5.25 3.27 1.89
N GLY A 89 4.06 3.83 1.77
CA GLY A 89 3.78 4.85 0.75
C GLY A 89 4.66 6.09 0.90
N LEU A 90 4.83 6.59 2.13
CA LEU A 90 5.70 7.73 2.41
C LEU A 90 7.17 7.43 2.15
N LEU A 91 7.66 6.24 2.52
CA LEU A 91 9.02 5.80 2.24
C LEU A 91 9.28 5.69 0.73
N MET A 92 8.33 5.15 -0.04
CA MET A 92 8.40 5.10 -1.50
C MET A 92 8.47 6.52 -2.10
N LEU A 93 7.65 7.46 -1.61
CA LEU A 93 7.66 8.85 -2.07
C LEU A 93 8.99 9.54 -1.72
N ALA A 94 9.50 9.34 -0.51
CA ALA A 94 10.79 9.88 -0.08
C ALA A 94 11.94 9.29 -0.93
N ALA A 95 11.96 7.98 -1.14
CA ALA A 95 12.99 7.31 -1.95
C ALA A 95 13.03 7.88 -3.37
N VAL A 96 11.90 8.01 -4.03
CA VAL A 96 11.84 8.55 -5.42
C VAL A 96 12.11 10.04 -5.48
N ARG A 97 11.82 10.79 -4.41
CA ARG A 97 12.17 12.21 -4.34
C ARG A 97 13.68 12.43 -4.32
N HIS A 98 14.42 11.61 -3.57
CA HIS A 98 15.88 11.75 -3.38
C HIS A 98 16.70 10.96 -4.39
N ALA A 99 16.14 9.86 -4.93
CA ALA A 99 16.81 8.99 -5.89
C ALA A 99 15.85 8.58 -7.02
N PRO A 100 15.51 9.50 -7.94
CA PRO A 100 14.53 9.22 -9.01
C PRO A 100 15.00 8.10 -9.96
N ASP A 101 16.29 7.83 -10.03
CA ASP A 101 16.86 6.75 -10.84
C ASP A 101 16.45 5.36 -10.38
N LEU A 102 15.97 5.22 -9.14
CA LEU A 102 15.36 3.97 -8.64
C LEU A 102 14.16 3.51 -9.48
N VAL A 103 13.51 4.43 -10.20
CA VAL A 103 12.36 4.12 -11.04
C VAL A 103 12.56 4.49 -12.50
N ARG A 104 13.51 5.39 -12.82
CA ARG A 104 13.88 5.71 -14.20
C ARG A 104 14.53 4.54 -14.90
N ARG A 105 15.26 3.72 -14.16
CA ARG A 105 15.75 2.41 -14.59
C ARG A 105 14.81 1.33 -14.10
N ARG A 106 14.79 0.17 -14.74
CA ARG A 106 13.99 -0.99 -14.31
C ARG A 106 14.65 -1.72 -13.14
N THR A 107 14.81 -1.02 -12.02
CA THR A 107 15.49 -1.57 -10.84
C THR A 107 14.65 -2.58 -10.07
N ALA A 108 15.28 -3.29 -9.13
CA ALA A 108 14.60 -4.17 -8.19
C ALA A 108 13.54 -3.41 -7.36
N PHE A 109 13.77 -2.14 -7.03
CA PHE A 109 12.83 -1.34 -6.26
C PHE A 109 11.46 -1.21 -6.94
N GLY A 110 11.42 -0.87 -8.23
CA GLY A 110 10.17 -0.81 -8.98
C GLY A 110 9.48 -2.16 -9.11
N ARG A 111 10.25 -3.24 -9.32
CA ARG A 111 9.71 -4.62 -9.42
C ARG A 111 9.11 -5.08 -8.10
N VAL A 112 9.79 -4.86 -6.98
CA VAL A 112 9.30 -5.21 -5.63
C VAL A 112 8.02 -4.42 -5.32
N SER A 113 7.97 -3.13 -5.64
CA SER A 113 6.76 -2.31 -5.44
C SER A 113 5.57 -2.86 -6.23
N LEU A 114 5.77 -3.29 -7.46
CA LEU A 114 4.71 -3.92 -8.27
C LEU A 114 4.29 -5.26 -7.69
N VAL A 115 5.22 -6.14 -7.37
CA VAL A 115 4.91 -7.47 -6.79
C VAL A 115 4.16 -7.32 -5.47
N ALA A 116 4.62 -6.43 -4.59
CA ALA A 116 3.96 -6.16 -3.32
C ALA A 116 2.52 -5.64 -3.50
N SER A 117 2.30 -4.73 -4.46
CA SER A 117 0.95 -4.21 -4.74
C SER A 117 0.02 -5.27 -5.35
N LEU A 118 0.53 -6.15 -6.21
CA LEU A 118 -0.22 -7.27 -6.77
C LEU A 118 -0.56 -8.33 -5.70
N ALA A 119 0.37 -8.64 -4.81
CA ALA A 119 0.11 -9.53 -3.67
C ALA A 119 -0.96 -8.95 -2.74
N ALA A 120 -0.85 -7.65 -2.42
CA ALA A 120 -1.87 -6.95 -1.63
C ALA A 120 -3.24 -6.95 -2.33
N LEU A 121 -3.28 -6.75 -3.65
CA LEU A 121 -4.51 -6.86 -4.44
C LEU A 121 -5.10 -8.26 -4.39
N GLY A 122 -4.29 -9.31 -4.54
CA GLY A 122 -4.73 -10.70 -4.42
C GLY A 122 -5.36 -10.98 -3.07
N LEU A 123 -4.72 -10.56 -1.98
CA LEU A 123 -5.27 -10.68 -0.63
C LEU A 123 -6.57 -9.88 -0.46
N ALA A 124 -6.63 -8.67 -1.02
CA ALA A 124 -7.83 -7.85 -0.94
C ALA A 124 -9.02 -8.49 -1.65
N LEU A 125 -8.81 -9.06 -2.82
CA LEU A 125 -9.88 -9.76 -3.58
C LEU A 125 -10.42 -10.99 -2.83
N LEU A 126 -9.59 -11.64 -2.03
CA LEU A 126 -9.97 -12.87 -1.31
C LEU A 126 -10.56 -12.59 0.07
N LEU A 127 -10.11 -11.54 0.76
CA LEU A 127 -10.31 -11.42 2.21
C LEU A 127 -10.84 -10.05 2.67
N LEU A 128 -10.79 -9.00 1.83
CA LEU A 128 -11.07 -7.64 2.27
C LEU A 128 -12.35 -7.06 1.64
N PRO A 129 -13.01 -6.10 2.31
CA PRO A 129 -14.16 -5.39 1.76
C PRO A 129 -13.77 -4.44 0.61
N VAL A 130 -14.78 -3.86 -0.02
CA VAL A 130 -14.69 -3.10 -1.29
C VAL A 130 -13.59 -2.03 -1.40
N PRO A 131 -13.28 -1.16 -0.40
CA PRO A 131 -12.38 -0.03 -0.62
C PRO A 131 -10.97 -0.41 -1.13
N PRO A 132 -10.26 -1.43 -0.57
CA PRO A 132 -8.98 -1.88 -1.10
C PRO A 132 -9.05 -2.44 -2.52
N ILE A 133 -10.18 -3.08 -2.88
CA ILE A 133 -10.41 -3.68 -4.20
C ILE A 133 -10.45 -2.61 -5.30
N VAL A 134 -10.80 -1.37 -4.97
CA VAL A 134 -10.81 -0.25 -5.92
C VAL A 134 -9.44 0.44 -6.00
N ILE A 135 -8.78 0.64 -4.87
CA ILE A 135 -7.53 1.42 -4.81
C ILE A 135 -6.33 0.60 -5.32
N LEU A 136 -6.23 -0.67 -4.96
CA LEU A 136 -5.07 -1.50 -5.29
C LEU A 136 -4.89 -1.80 -6.78
N PRO A 137 -5.93 -2.00 -7.60
CA PRO A 137 -5.75 -2.10 -9.06
C PRO A 137 -5.12 -0.85 -9.67
N VAL A 138 -5.57 0.35 -9.25
CA VAL A 138 -5.00 1.62 -9.72
C VAL A 138 -3.54 1.74 -9.29
N THR A 139 -3.23 1.36 -8.05
CA THR A 139 -1.87 1.33 -7.49
C THR A 139 -0.97 0.39 -8.28
N SER A 140 -1.41 -0.84 -8.51
CA SER A 140 -0.67 -1.86 -9.26
C SER A 140 -0.45 -1.45 -10.72
N TYR A 141 -1.49 -0.91 -11.37
CA TYR A 141 -1.38 -0.38 -12.72
C TYR A 141 -0.38 0.76 -12.81
N ALA A 142 -0.38 1.67 -11.85
CA ALA A 142 0.54 2.79 -11.80
C ALA A 142 2.01 2.32 -11.66
N PHE A 143 2.29 1.31 -10.83
CA PHE A 143 3.63 0.72 -10.75
C PHE A 143 4.03 -0.04 -12.02
N ALA A 144 3.11 -0.80 -12.61
CA ALA A 144 3.36 -1.47 -13.89
C ALA A 144 3.69 -0.46 -15.00
N LEU A 145 2.93 0.63 -15.08
CA LEU A 145 3.17 1.71 -16.04
C LEU A 145 4.51 2.40 -15.80
N SER A 146 4.91 2.60 -14.55
CA SER A 146 6.22 3.13 -14.19
C SER A 146 7.35 2.24 -14.69
N LEU A 147 7.26 0.93 -14.42
CA LEU A 147 8.25 -0.05 -14.90
C LEU A 147 8.30 -0.12 -16.44
N TRP A 148 7.15 -0.05 -17.09
CA TRP A 148 7.11 -0.09 -18.56
C TRP A 148 7.80 1.12 -19.18
N ARG A 149 7.65 2.31 -18.58
CA ARG A 149 8.30 3.55 -19.03
C ARG A 149 9.77 3.67 -18.65
N GLY A 150 10.22 2.89 -17.67
CA GLY A 150 11.63 2.85 -17.28
C GLY A 150 12.52 2.28 -18.38
N THR A 151 13.77 2.76 -18.46
CA THR A 151 14.79 2.22 -19.39
C THR A 151 15.33 0.90 -18.86
N ALA A 152 15.62 -0.04 -19.77
CA ALA A 152 16.42 -1.22 -19.41
C ALA A 152 17.87 -0.76 -19.13
N ASP A 153 18.51 -1.40 -18.15
CA ASP A 153 19.94 -1.22 -17.87
C ASP A 153 20.80 -1.71 -19.03
#